data_8e0c33f0e77675fb8db4b34310697fe7
#
_entry.id   8e0c33f0e77675fb8db4b34310697fe7
#
_cell.length_a   1.000
_cell.length_b   1.000
_cell.length_c   1.000
_cell.angle_alpha   90.00
_cell.angle_beta   90.00
_cell.angle_gamma   90.00
#
_symmetry.space_group_name_H-M   'P 1'
#
loop_
_entity.id
_entity.type
_entity.pdbx_description
1 polymer ?
#
loop_
_entity_poly.entity_id
_entity_poly.type
_entity_poly.pdbx_seq_one_letter_code
_entity_poly.pdbx_strand_id
1 'polypeptide(L)'
;MKSASGLKGLTLAGLTLGLAATTLMAAVEKKKLTIGFIALTDCAPIVIAEEKGFFDKYGLDVHVVKEGGGWPGIQQKVINGEYDFSHALAGMPIAATLGINGDANLVALLSLDFNGNGITFGNKGSESLKKYIDAKHAKEGGKYKPLDFGMVHPVSTHNYELRYWMATSGIDPDADATIKPFPPPTMPSNLIAGNIEGYCVGEPWNERVVLKKKGSTLVTNYDIWNNNPEKVLQARADFVEKNPETTKAVMKAIIEAQMWLDESWEHRKEAAKILSKPNYVKAPVDVLEKSMTGTFQYLKGQDSEPNPMFNVFANYYAAYPFYSHGMWFITQMYRWGQLEQPVDMKAVIEKTYRPDLFEIAAKEVGYALPPSPWKKDGVDKYNMFMDGKVFDPNKAVEYIYSFKVTHPKVGEAELKAVNGWEGSLKTAQPDYVCPYGPAGCADPKYVTE
;
A
#
# COMPACT_ATOMS: atom_id res chain seq x y z
N MET A 1 -41.81 -85.42 19.96
CA MET A 1 -42.65 -84.63 19.06
C MET A 1 -42.22 -83.18 19.08
N LYS A 2 -41.91 -82.59 17.86
CA LYS A 2 -41.77 -81.16 17.49
C LYS A 2 -40.55 -80.44 18.06
N SER A 3 -39.44 -80.33 17.41
CA SER A 3 -39.01 -79.44 16.36
C SER A 3 -39.30 -77.91 16.57
N ALA A 4 -38.25 -77.16 16.84
CA ALA A 4 -38.21 -75.75 16.59
C ALA A 4 -36.80 -75.29 16.14
N SER A 5 -36.70 -74.88 14.94
CA SER A 5 -35.54 -74.39 14.25
C SER A 5 -35.12 -73.01 14.73
N GLY A 6 -33.84 -72.81 15.07
CA GLY A 6 -33.27 -71.51 15.38
C GLY A 6 -32.65 -70.88 14.11
N LEU A 7 -33.11 -69.69 13.78
CA LEU A 7 -32.56 -68.85 12.71
C LEU A 7 -31.35 -68.11 13.26
N LYS A 8 -30.19 -68.28 12.65
CA LYS A 8 -28.99 -67.52 12.94
C LYS A 8 -29.01 -66.22 12.08
N GLY A 9 -29.14 -65.10 12.76
CA GLY A 9 -29.01 -63.79 12.15
C GLY A 9 -27.54 -63.49 11.83
N LEU A 10 -27.20 -63.24 10.57
CA LEU A 10 -25.94 -62.69 10.10
C LEU A 10 -26.01 -61.18 10.33
N THR A 11 -25.15 -60.67 11.25
CA THR A 11 -24.88 -59.22 11.35
C THR A 11 -23.87 -58.85 10.31
N LEU A 12 -24.29 -58.09 9.29
CA LEU A 12 -23.39 -57.44 8.34
C LEU A 12 -22.78 -56.20 8.97
N ALA A 13 -21.48 -56.28 9.35
CA ALA A 13 -20.71 -55.10 9.75
C ALA A 13 -20.33 -54.32 8.48
N GLY A 14 -21.03 -53.20 8.26
CA GLY A 14 -20.70 -52.25 7.22
C GLY A 14 -19.42 -51.48 7.57
N LEU A 15 -18.30 -51.79 6.89
CA LEU A 15 -17.09 -50.97 6.93
C LEU A 15 -17.35 -49.70 6.07
N THR A 16 -17.66 -48.57 6.70
CA THR A 16 -17.61 -47.27 6.02
C THR A 16 -16.13 -46.83 5.92
N LEU A 17 -15.54 -47.06 4.75
CA LEU A 17 -14.27 -46.38 4.41
C LEU A 17 -14.56 -44.90 4.25
N GLY A 18 -14.19 -44.10 5.24
CA GLY A 18 -14.08 -42.67 5.10
C GLY A 18 -12.93 -42.34 4.14
N LEU A 19 -13.23 -42.00 2.91
CA LEU A 19 -12.25 -41.34 2.03
C LEU A 19 -11.94 -39.96 2.64
N ALA A 20 -10.88 -39.86 3.40
CA ALA A 20 -10.24 -38.58 3.66
C ALA A 20 -9.65 -38.12 2.32
N ALA A 21 -10.30 -37.17 1.66
CA ALA A 21 -9.73 -36.46 0.54
C ALA A 21 -8.57 -35.61 1.07
N THR A 22 -7.38 -36.20 1.12
CA THR A 22 -6.14 -35.42 1.25
C THR A 22 -6.03 -34.63 -0.06
N THR A 23 -6.39 -33.37 -0.03
CA THR A 23 -6.00 -32.43 -1.08
C THR A 23 -4.48 -32.43 -1.15
N LEU A 24 -3.94 -33.13 -2.16
CA LEU A 24 -2.52 -33.09 -2.46
C LEU A 24 -2.21 -31.65 -2.82
N MET A 25 -1.61 -30.89 -1.91
CA MET A 25 -1.10 -29.56 -2.23
C MET A 25 -0.02 -29.75 -3.28
N ALA A 26 -0.11 -29.04 -4.41
CA ALA A 26 0.92 -29.05 -5.41
C ALA A 26 2.24 -28.64 -4.75
N ALA A 27 3.32 -29.32 -5.08
CA ALA A 27 4.62 -29.03 -4.53
C ALA A 27 5.10 -27.68 -5.05
N VAL A 28 5.58 -26.82 -4.15
CA VAL A 28 6.18 -25.53 -4.54
C VAL A 28 7.48 -25.77 -5.34
N GLU A 29 7.71 -24.99 -6.37
CA GLU A 29 8.89 -25.13 -7.27
C GLU A 29 10.17 -24.68 -6.58
N LYS A 30 10.09 -23.63 -5.75
CA LYS A 30 11.20 -23.07 -4.98
C LYS A 30 10.80 -22.89 -3.53
N LYS A 31 11.45 -23.63 -2.61
CA LYS A 31 11.15 -23.56 -1.17
C LYS A 31 11.89 -22.43 -0.46
N LYS A 32 13.19 -22.26 -0.77
CA LYS A 32 14.02 -21.24 -0.13
C LYS A 32 13.88 -19.92 -0.86
N LEU A 33 13.39 -18.92 -0.15
CA LEU A 33 13.07 -17.62 -0.72
C LEU A 33 13.67 -16.49 0.11
N THR A 34 13.99 -15.39 -0.55
CA THR A 34 14.37 -14.14 0.10
C THR A 34 13.36 -13.05 -0.23
N ILE A 35 12.80 -12.42 0.80
CA ILE A 35 11.89 -11.29 0.68
C ILE A 35 12.50 -10.05 1.31
N GLY A 36 12.78 -9.02 0.50
CA GLY A 36 13.32 -7.75 0.97
C GLY A 36 12.23 -6.80 1.48
N PHE A 37 12.52 -5.99 2.52
CA PHE A 37 11.62 -4.94 2.98
C PHE A 37 12.37 -3.67 3.44
N ILE A 38 11.68 -2.54 3.44
CA ILE A 38 12.13 -1.27 4.01
C ILE A 38 11.53 -1.11 5.41
N ALA A 39 12.30 -0.54 6.35
CA ALA A 39 11.92 -0.38 7.76
C ALA A 39 10.80 0.66 7.95
N LEU A 40 9.57 0.23 7.78
CA LEU A 40 8.30 0.94 7.91
C LEU A 40 7.25 0.02 8.53
N THR A 41 6.19 0.56 9.14
CA THR A 41 5.12 -0.27 9.74
C THR A 41 4.32 -1.06 8.71
N ASP A 42 4.27 -0.58 7.48
CA ASP A 42 3.58 -1.21 6.35
C ASP A 42 4.25 -2.52 5.85
N CYS A 43 5.48 -2.83 6.32
CA CYS A 43 6.08 -4.15 6.10
C CYS A 43 5.49 -5.24 7.02
N ALA A 44 4.57 -4.88 7.93
CA ALA A 44 4.02 -5.80 8.93
C ALA A 44 3.50 -7.12 8.34
N PRO A 45 2.74 -7.16 7.22
CA PRO A 45 2.26 -8.43 6.68
C PRO A 45 3.38 -9.43 6.35
N ILE A 46 4.50 -8.94 5.79
CA ILE A 46 5.64 -9.80 5.44
C ILE A 46 6.35 -10.31 6.69
N VAL A 47 6.61 -9.42 7.66
CA VAL A 47 7.30 -9.76 8.91
C VAL A 47 6.44 -10.70 9.77
N ILE A 48 5.14 -10.46 9.85
CA ILE A 48 4.20 -11.31 10.60
C ILE A 48 4.07 -12.68 9.93
N ALA A 49 4.09 -12.76 8.61
CA ALA A 49 4.06 -14.04 7.91
C ALA A 49 5.28 -14.92 8.27
N GLU A 50 6.47 -14.33 8.46
CA GLU A 50 7.66 -15.05 8.96
C GLU A 50 7.51 -15.42 10.44
N GLU A 51 7.28 -14.45 11.31
CA GLU A 51 7.30 -14.62 12.77
C GLU A 51 6.16 -15.50 13.33
N LYS A 52 5.04 -15.58 12.62
CA LYS A 52 3.89 -16.43 13.01
C LYS A 52 3.86 -17.76 12.26
N GLY A 53 4.86 -18.05 11.42
CA GLY A 53 4.98 -19.33 10.72
C GLY A 53 3.99 -19.51 9.56
N PHE A 54 3.41 -18.43 9.02
CA PHE A 54 2.49 -18.57 7.89
C PHE A 54 3.22 -19.06 6.62
N PHE A 55 4.49 -18.72 6.42
CA PHE A 55 5.28 -19.29 5.33
C PHE A 55 5.53 -20.78 5.51
N ASP A 56 5.89 -21.21 6.72
CA ASP A 56 6.10 -22.62 7.05
C ASP A 56 4.86 -23.48 6.81
N LYS A 57 3.67 -22.93 7.12
CA LYS A 57 2.37 -23.56 6.86
C LYS A 57 2.20 -24.00 5.40
N TYR A 58 2.80 -23.27 4.47
CA TYR A 58 2.75 -23.55 3.03
C TYR A 58 4.02 -24.22 2.51
N GLY A 59 4.91 -24.70 3.41
CA GLY A 59 6.13 -25.45 3.06
C GLY A 59 7.24 -24.57 2.49
N LEU A 60 7.22 -23.27 2.78
CA LEU A 60 8.22 -22.31 2.36
C LEU A 60 9.24 -22.05 3.48
N ASP A 61 10.52 -21.95 3.12
CA ASP A 61 11.63 -21.50 3.97
C ASP A 61 12.00 -20.09 3.50
N VAL A 62 11.40 -19.08 4.15
CA VAL A 62 11.51 -17.67 3.75
C VAL A 62 12.45 -16.92 4.67
N HIS A 63 13.39 -16.19 4.10
CA HIS A 63 14.25 -15.26 4.80
C HIS A 63 13.83 -13.81 4.51
N VAL A 64 13.30 -13.12 5.51
CA VAL A 64 12.87 -11.72 5.40
C VAL A 64 14.02 -10.79 5.75
N VAL A 65 14.43 -9.92 4.81
CA VAL A 65 15.66 -9.12 4.90
C VAL A 65 15.36 -7.63 4.88
N LYS A 66 15.82 -6.93 5.91
CA LYS A 66 15.79 -5.47 5.94
C LYS A 66 16.78 -4.88 4.96
N GLU A 67 16.29 -4.12 3.98
CA GLU A 67 17.12 -3.44 3.00
C GLU A 67 17.67 -2.11 3.53
N GLY A 68 18.97 -1.92 3.41
CA GLY A 68 19.66 -0.69 3.82
C GLY A 68 19.86 0.34 2.70
N GLY A 69 19.78 -0.08 1.44
CA GLY A 69 20.00 0.76 0.25
C GLY A 69 18.79 1.59 -0.18
N GLY A 70 17.70 1.58 0.60
CA GLY A 70 16.46 2.30 0.28
C GLY A 70 15.70 1.70 -0.90
N TRP A 71 14.75 2.46 -1.45
CA TRP A 71 13.87 1.98 -2.51
C TRP A 71 14.59 1.62 -3.83
N PRO A 72 15.60 2.37 -4.29
CA PRO A 72 16.38 1.94 -5.45
C PRO A 72 17.14 0.63 -5.20
N GLY A 73 17.71 0.45 -4.00
CA GLY A 73 18.46 -0.76 -3.64
C GLY A 73 17.59 -2.01 -3.65
N ILE A 74 16.41 -1.94 -3.02
CA ILE A 74 15.48 -3.09 -2.97
C ILE A 74 14.98 -3.47 -4.36
N GLN A 75 14.67 -2.49 -5.21
CA GLN A 75 14.24 -2.74 -6.60
C GLN A 75 15.35 -3.42 -7.40
N GLN A 76 16.58 -2.91 -7.29
CA GLN A 76 17.71 -3.49 -8.02
C GLN A 76 17.97 -4.94 -7.62
N LYS A 77 17.83 -5.29 -6.34
CA LYS A 77 17.99 -6.66 -5.86
C LYS A 77 16.89 -7.60 -6.36
N VAL A 78 15.66 -7.12 -6.52
CA VAL A 78 14.61 -7.92 -7.19
C VAL A 78 14.96 -8.13 -8.68
N ILE A 79 15.35 -7.07 -9.37
CA ILE A 79 15.71 -7.14 -10.80
C ILE A 79 16.86 -8.15 -11.02
N ASN A 80 17.88 -8.12 -10.16
CA ASN A 80 19.03 -9.02 -10.25
C ASN A 80 18.74 -10.45 -9.75
N GLY A 81 17.60 -10.70 -9.12
CA GLY A 81 17.22 -12.00 -8.57
C GLY A 81 17.88 -12.34 -7.24
N GLU A 82 18.47 -11.35 -6.55
CA GLU A 82 18.94 -11.50 -5.17
C GLU A 82 17.76 -11.62 -4.19
N TYR A 83 16.67 -10.90 -4.46
CA TYR A 83 15.38 -11.07 -3.79
C TYR A 83 14.38 -11.69 -4.76
N ASP A 84 13.65 -12.69 -4.29
CA ASP A 84 12.58 -13.33 -5.05
C ASP A 84 11.33 -12.44 -5.08
N PHE A 85 11.04 -11.84 -3.94
CA PHE A 85 9.95 -10.88 -3.74
C PHE A 85 10.46 -9.70 -2.93
N SER A 86 9.72 -8.61 -2.97
CA SER A 86 9.96 -7.50 -2.04
C SER A 86 8.72 -6.68 -1.74
N HIS A 87 8.78 -6.02 -0.58
CA HIS A 87 8.04 -4.82 -0.26
C HIS A 87 8.36 -3.73 -1.27
N ALA A 88 7.35 -3.13 -1.90
CA ALA A 88 7.55 -2.10 -2.91
C ALA A 88 6.50 -1.00 -2.82
N LEU A 89 6.87 0.19 -3.28
CA LEU A 89 5.92 1.28 -3.52
C LEU A 89 5.00 0.89 -4.68
N ALA A 90 3.70 1.15 -4.57
CA ALA A 90 2.70 0.71 -5.54
C ALA A 90 2.99 1.21 -6.98
N GLY A 91 3.62 2.37 -7.14
CA GLY A 91 4.04 2.89 -8.44
C GLY A 91 5.31 2.26 -9.05
N MET A 92 6.12 1.52 -8.25
CA MET A 92 7.42 1.00 -8.73
C MET A 92 7.33 -0.04 -9.84
N PRO A 93 6.46 -1.06 -9.80
CA PRO A 93 6.33 -2.03 -10.89
C PRO A 93 5.91 -1.36 -12.21
N ILE A 94 5.02 -0.38 -12.12
CA ILE A 94 4.57 0.41 -13.27
C ILE A 94 5.74 1.21 -13.86
N ALA A 95 6.45 1.94 -13.01
CA ALA A 95 7.59 2.76 -13.41
C ALA A 95 8.71 1.93 -14.06
N ALA A 96 9.01 0.74 -13.53
CA ALA A 96 9.98 -0.18 -14.11
C ALA A 96 9.55 -0.68 -15.50
N THR A 97 8.27 -1.01 -15.67
CA THR A 97 7.71 -1.43 -16.97
C THR A 97 7.74 -0.30 -17.99
N LEU A 98 7.66 0.96 -17.54
CA LEU A 98 7.71 2.16 -18.39
C LEU A 98 9.14 2.72 -18.57
N GLY A 99 10.15 2.09 -18.00
CA GLY A 99 11.55 2.55 -18.11
C GLY A 99 11.88 3.80 -17.30
N ILE A 100 11.02 4.24 -16.38
CA ILE A 100 11.26 5.47 -15.58
C ILE A 100 12.37 5.26 -14.55
N ASN A 101 12.43 4.09 -13.89
CA ASN A 101 13.41 3.77 -12.86
C ASN A 101 13.95 2.35 -13.03
N GLY A 102 14.66 2.12 -14.12
CA GLY A 102 15.08 0.80 -14.57
C GLY A 102 14.15 0.27 -15.66
N ASP A 103 14.62 -0.72 -16.40
CA ASP A 103 13.84 -1.40 -17.45
C ASP A 103 13.71 -2.87 -17.04
N ALA A 104 12.57 -3.22 -16.47
CA ALA A 104 12.31 -4.57 -15.99
C ALA A 104 10.80 -4.86 -15.95
N ASN A 105 10.43 -6.09 -16.30
CA ASN A 105 9.07 -6.57 -16.14
C ASN A 105 8.83 -7.01 -14.70
N LEU A 106 8.37 -6.07 -13.87
CA LEU A 106 7.97 -6.31 -12.49
C LEU A 106 6.45 -6.36 -12.38
N VAL A 107 5.94 -7.17 -11.46
CA VAL A 107 4.50 -7.31 -11.19
C VAL A 107 4.19 -7.04 -9.72
N ALA A 108 3.03 -6.42 -9.49
CA ALA A 108 2.40 -6.26 -8.18
C ALA A 108 1.41 -7.41 -7.99
N LEU A 109 1.68 -8.28 -7.02
CA LEU A 109 0.91 -9.51 -6.78
C LEU A 109 -0.26 -9.31 -5.82
N LEU A 110 -0.06 -8.45 -4.81
CA LEU A 110 -1.08 -8.04 -3.83
C LEU A 110 -0.73 -6.65 -3.29
N SER A 111 -1.72 -5.95 -2.76
CA SER A 111 -1.50 -4.76 -1.94
C SER A 111 -1.17 -5.19 -0.51
N LEU A 112 -0.21 -4.52 0.14
CA LEU A 112 0.20 -4.86 1.51
C LEU A 112 -0.62 -4.10 2.55
N ASP A 113 -1.08 -2.89 2.20
CA ASP A 113 -1.85 -2.04 3.10
C ASP A 113 -2.55 -0.90 2.37
N PHE A 114 -3.47 -0.28 3.10
CA PHE A 114 -3.99 1.05 2.81
C PHE A 114 -3.50 2.05 3.86
N ASN A 115 -3.31 3.30 3.44
CA ASN A 115 -2.94 4.43 4.27
C ASN A 115 -1.52 4.29 4.90
N GLY A 116 -1.30 4.81 6.11
CA GLY A 116 -0.06 4.61 6.87
C GLY A 116 1.02 5.69 6.70
N ASN A 117 0.76 6.76 5.93
CA ASN A 117 1.67 7.87 5.75
C ASN A 117 1.20 9.16 6.44
N GLY A 118 2.13 10.08 6.65
CA GLY A 118 1.83 11.43 7.13
C GLY A 118 2.74 12.48 6.51
N ILE A 119 2.23 13.72 6.43
CA ILE A 119 3.01 14.90 6.07
C ILE A 119 3.36 15.64 7.36
N THR A 120 4.64 15.60 7.73
CA THR A 120 5.17 16.15 8.98
C THR A 120 6.06 17.35 8.70
N PHE A 121 5.85 18.41 9.48
CA PHE A 121 6.68 19.61 9.47
C PHE A 121 7.48 19.72 10.77
N GLY A 122 8.69 20.25 10.68
CA GLY A 122 9.44 20.73 11.83
C GLY A 122 8.82 22.00 12.42
N ASN A 123 9.13 22.32 13.67
CA ASN A 123 8.58 23.52 14.33
C ASN A 123 8.86 24.81 13.52
N LYS A 124 10.08 24.93 12.95
CA LYS A 124 10.43 26.05 12.06
C LYS A 124 9.77 25.95 10.68
N GLY A 125 9.56 24.73 10.19
CA GLY A 125 8.95 24.47 8.90
C GLY A 125 7.48 24.91 8.84
N SER A 126 6.72 24.72 9.92
CA SER A 126 5.35 25.22 10.02
C SER A 126 5.27 26.75 9.97
N GLU A 127 6.23 27.44 10.59
CA GLU A 127 6.33 28.91 10.51
C GLU A 127 6.71 29.36 9.09
N SER A 128 7.62 28.63 8.42
CA SER A 128 8.04 28.92 7.06
C SER A 128 6.91 28.72 6.07
N LEU A 129 6.11 27.66 6.21
CA LEU A 129 4.92 27.41 5.40
C LEU A 129 3.90 28.55 5.55
N LYS A 130 3.61 28.97 6.79
CA LYS A 130 2.67 30.09 7.04
C LYS A 130 3.18 31.38 6.37
N LYS A 131 4.43 31.75 6.57
CA LYS A 131 5.04 32.94 5.94
C LYS A 131 4.99 32.88 4.43
N TYR A 132 5.26 31.70 3.85
CA TYR A 132 5.19 31.45 2.42
C TYR A 132 3.77 31.69 1.88
N ILE A 133 2.76 31.09 2.53
CA ILE A 133 1.35 31.24 2.14
C ILE A 133 0.91 32.70 2.28
N ASP A 134 1.20 33.36 3.40
CA ASP A 134 0.86 34.76 3.64
C ASP A 134 1.48 35.68 2.57
N ALA A 135 2.74 35.45 2.24
CA ALA A 135 3.44 36.24 1.23
C ALA A 135 2.92 36.00 -0.20
N LYS A 136 2.57 34.76 -0.54
CA LYS A 136 1.95 34.42 -1.83
C LYS A 136 0.57 35.07 -1.98
N HIS A 137 -0.22 35.12 -0.91
CA HIS A 137 -1.54 35.78 -0.91
C HIS A 137 -1.48 37.31 -0.94
N ALA A 138 -0.42 37.89 -0.38
CA ALA A 138 -0.25 39.36 -0.31
C ALA A 138 0.07 40.04 -1.66
N LYS A 139 0.26 39.28 -2.74
CA LYS A 139 0.66 39.80 -4.10
C LYS A 139 1.89 40.71 -4.10
N GLU A 140 2.68 40.72 -3.04
CA GLU A 140 3.92 41.45 -3.00
C GLU A 140 4.96 40.70 -3.80
N GLY A 141 5.65 41.39 -4.74
CA GLY A 141 6.67 40.83 -5.63
C GLY A 141 7.97 40.38 -4.96
N GLY A 142 7.85 39.81 -3.77
CA GLY A 142 8.95 39.20 -3.02
C GLY A 142 9.38 37.87 -3.67
N LYS A 143 10.68 37.69 -3.85
CA LYS A 143 11.25 36.39 -4.22
C LYS A 143 11.10 35.49 -3.02
N TYR A 144 10.15 34.54 -3.09
CA TYR A 144 10.04 33.48 -2.08
C TYR A 144 11.16 32.46 -2.29
N LYS A 145 11.80 32.03 -1.21
CA LYS A 145 12.63 30.85 -1.27
C LYS A 145 11.70 29.63 -1.36
N PRO A 146 11.86 28.74 -2.35
CA PRO A 146 11.10 27.48 -2.38
C PRO A 146 11.28 26.73 -1.08
N LEU A 147 10.21 26.09 -0.61
CA LEU A 147 10.23 25.24 0.58
C LEU A 147 10.91 23.91 0.25
N ASP A 148 11.81 23.45 1.11
CA ASP A 148 12.52 22.17 0.93
C ASP A 148 11.74 21.02 1.59
N PHE A 149 11.37 20.00 0.81
CA PHE A 149 10.63 18.83 1.29
C PHE A 149 11.37 17.54 1.04
N GLY A 150 11.12 16.57 1.94
CA GLY A 150 11.52 15.19 1.77
C GLY A 150 10.39 14.30 1.27
N MET A 151 10.69 13.39 0.35
CA MET A 151 9.86 12.24 -0.03
C MET A 151 10.75 11.01 -0.15
N VAL A 152 10.17 9.81 -0.31
CA VAL A 152 10.98 8.59 -0.28
C VAL A 152 11.47 8.17 -1.67
N HIS A 153 10.68 8.45 -2.72
CA HIS A 153 11.01 8.08 -4.10
C HIS A 153 10.09 8.83 -5.09
N PRO A 154 10.56 9.24 -6.29
CA PRO A 154 9.76 10.01 -7.24
C PRO A 154 8.44 9.37 -7.69
N VAL A 155 8.34 8.04 -7.72
CA VAL A 155 7.13 7.30 -8.10
C VAL A 155 6.37 6.71 -6.90
N SER A 156 6.59 7.27 -5.71
CA SER A 156 5.93 6.84 -4.49
C SER A 156 4.58 7.53 -4.27
N THR A 157 3.68 6.86 -3.56
CA THR A 157 2.48 7.45 -2.99
C THR A 157 2.82 8.72 -2.20
N HIS A 158 3.87 8.67 -1.37
CA HIS A 158 4.37 9.82 -0.61
C HIS A 158 4.64 11.06 -1.46
N ASN A 159 5.27 10.89 -2.64
CA ASN A 159 5.53 12.00 -3.54
C ASN A 159 4.24 12.53 -4.16
N TYR A 160 3.38 11.63 -4.65
CA TYR A 160 2.15 12.04 -5.31
C TYR A 160 1.15 12.67 -4.36
N GLU A 161 1.03 12.17 -3.13
CA GLU A 161 0.15 12.74 -2.11
C GLU A 161 0.67 14.06 -1.56
N LEU A 162 1.98 14.20 -1.34
CA LEU A 162 2.60 15.47 -0.99
C LEU A 162 2.30 16.53 -2.05
N ARG A 163 2.47 16.19 -3.33
CA ARG A 163 2.16 17.06 -4.47
C ARG A 163 0.66 17.36 -4.59
N TYR A 164 -0.18 16.34 -4.34
CA TYR A 164 -1.63 16.49 -4.36
C TYR A 164 -2.10 17.46 -3.27
N TRP A 165 -1.64 17.27 -2.05
CA TRP A 165 -1.93 18.15 -0.91
C TRP A 165 -1.47 19.59 -1.15
N MET A 166 -0.24 19.79 -1.66
CA MET A 166 0.27 21.11 -2.03
C MET A 166 -0.60 21.78 -3.08
N ALA A 167 -0.89 21.07 -4.17
CA ALA A 167 -1.68 21.61 -5.29
C ALA A 167 -3.10 21.97 -4.87
N THR A 168 -3.73 21.16 -4.00
CA THR A 168 -5.05 21.43 -3.42
C THR A 168 -5.02 22.67 -2.52
N SER A 169 -3.91 22.90 -1.83
CA SER A 169 -3.67 24.10 -1.00
C SER A 169 -3.23 25.32 -1.81
N GLY A 170 -3.20 25.23 -3.16
CA GLY A 170 -2.81 26.32 -4.03
C GLY A 170 -1.30 26.54 -4.17
N ILE A 171 -0.49 25.57 -3.72
CA ILE A 171 0.98 25.56 -3.87
C ILE A 171 1.33 24.72 -5.09
N ASP A 172 2.12 25.27 -6.01
CA ASP A 172 2.66 24.51 -7.12
C ASP A 172 3.94 23.79 -6.68
N PRO A 173 3.94 22.45 -6.58
CA PRO A 173 5.10 21.71 -6.07
C PRO A 173 6.35 21.81 -6.92
N ASP A 174 6.22 22.19 -8.21
CA ASP A 174 7.37 22.34 -9.10
C ASP A 174 7.90 23.80 -9.16
N ALA A 175 7.06 24.78 -8.86
CA ALA A 175 7.45 26.20 -8.82
C ALA A 175 7.79 26.67 -7.40
N ASP A 176 7.04 26.22 -6.41
CA ASP A 176 7.03 26.75 -5.05
C ASP A 176 7.83 25.87 -4.04
N ALA A 177 8.22 24.66 -4.45
CA ALA A 177 8.91 23.72 -3.57
C ALA A 177 10.09 23.03 -4.27
N THR A 178 11.00 22.51 -3.44
CA THR A 178 12.06 21.58 -3.86
C THR A 178 11.83 20.26 -3.13
N ILE A 179 11.42 19.22 -3.86
CA ILE A 179 11.10 17.92 -3.28
C ILE A 179 12.22 16.93 -3.61
N LYS A 180 12.87 16.37 -2.56
CA LYS A 180 14.04 15.49 -2.71
C LYS A 180 13.81 14.12 -2.08
N PRO A 181 14.37 13.03 -2.64
CA PRO A 181 14.28 11.69 -2.05
C PRO A 181 15.23 11.54 -0.86
N PHE A 182 14.71 10.93 0.22
CA PHE A 182 15.48 10.52 1.40
C PHE A 182 15.07 9.11 1.83
N PRO A 183 16.00 8.29 2.33
CA PRO A 183 15.64 7.05 3.01
C PRO A 183 14.75 7.34 4.24
N PRO A 184 13.65 6.60 4.45
CA PRO A 184 12.69 6.85 5.52
C PRO A 184 13.30 7.07 6.91
N PRO A 185 14.27 6.25 7.39
CA PRO A 185 14.86 6.44 8.73
C PRO A 185 15.66 7.74 8.90
N THR A 186 16.04 8.40 7.81
CA THR A 186 16.84 9.64 7.83
C THR A 186 15.99 10.92 7.85
N MET A 187 14.70 10.82 7.52
CA MET A 187 13.76 11.94 7.45
C MET A 187 13.70 12.74 8.77
N PRO A 188 13.50 12.10 9.95
CA PRO A 188 13.44 12.82 11.22
C PRO A 188 14.68 13.64 11.52
N SER A 189 15.87 13.11 11.22
CA SER A 189 17.13 13.82 11.48
C SER A 189 17.33 15.03 10.55
N ASN A 190 16.97 14.90 9.28
CA ASN A 190 17.01 16.01 8.31
C ASN A 190 16.03 17.14 8.69
N LEU A 191 14.82 16.79 9.12
CA LEU A 191 13.83 17.75 9.61
C LEU A 191 14.32 18.50 10.86
N ILE A 192 14.82 17.77 11.86
CA ILE A 192 15.33 18.34 13.12
C ILE A 192 16.55 19.24 12.89
N ALA A 193 17.41 18.89 11.93
CA ALA A 193 18.56 19.70 11.54
C ALA A 193 18.17 20.95 10.73
N GLY A 194 16.94 21.03 10.21
CA GLY A 194 16.47 22.13 9.36
C GLY A 194 16.98 22.06 7.93
N ASN A 195 17.37 20.86 7.46
CA ASN A 195 17.72 20.61 6.05
C ASN A 195 16.50 20.57 5.13
N ILE A 196 15.33 20.28 5.70
CA ILE A 196 14.01 20.29 5.06
C ILE A 196 13.00 20.89 6.04
N GLU A 197 11.97 21.57 5.50
CA GLU A 197 10.88 22.15 6.29
C GLU A 197 9.84 21.10 6.67
N GLY A 198 9.63 20.12 5.79
CA GLY A 198 8.67 19.04 5.98
C GLY A 198 8.98 17.83 5.12
N TYR A 199 8.22 16.77 5.30
CA TYR A 199 8.33 15.55 4.49
C TYR A 199 7.02 14.77 4.49
N CYS A 200 6.85 13.89 3.47
CA CYS A 200 5.88 12.82 3.48
C CYS A 200 6.59 11.47 3.59
N VAL A 201 6.22 10.66 4.58
CA VAL A 201 6.82 9.36 4.84
C VAL A 201 5.84 8.43 5.57
N GLY A 202 6.05 7.10 5.42
CA GLY A 202 5.35 6.08 6.21
C GLY A 202 5.81 6.04 7.67
N GLU A 203 4.98 5.43 8.52
CA GLU A 203 5.31 5.24 9.92
C GLU A 203 6.45 4.22 10.14
N PRO A 204 7.21 4.38 11.24
CA PRO A 204 6.97 5.22 12.45
C PRO A 204 7.69 6.59 12.44
N TRP A 205 8.07 7.09 11.28
CA TRP A 205 9.00 8.21 11.19
C TRP A 205 8.34 9.57 11.45
N ASN A 206 7.02 9.69 11.31
CA ASN A 206 6.26 10.89 11.70
C ASN A 206 6.07 10.93 13.21
N GLU A 207 5.51 9.89 13.81
CA GLU A 207 5.32 9.82 15.27
C GLU A 207 6.62 10.00 16.05
N ARG A 208 7.73 9.52 15.51
CA ARG A 208 9.05 9.71 16.13
C ARG A 208 9.42 11.19 16.31
N VAL A 209 9.01 12.06 15.41
CA VAL A 209 9.23 13.50 15.48
C VAL A 209 8.22 14.16 16.43
N VAL A 210 6.96 13.79 16.32
CA VAL A 210 5.87 14.32 17.13
C VAL A 210 6.10 14.02 18.61
N LEU A 211 6.36 12.76 18.97
CA LEU A 211 6.60 12.36 20.36
C LEU A 211 7.85 13.03 20.99
N LYS A 212 8.82 13.42 20.16
CA LYS A 212 9.98 14.21 20.59
C LYS A 212 9.72 15.72 20.69
N LYS A 213 8.52 16.21 20.37
CA LYS A 213 8.17 17.64 20.31
C LYS A 213 9.06 18.44 19.33
N LYS A 214 9.48 17.82 18.23
CA LYS A 214 10.33 18.45 17.21
C LYS A 214 9.59 18.87 15.95
N GLY A 215 8.32 18.54 15.87
CA GLY A 215 7.42 18.87 14.77
C GLY A 215 6.01 18.34 15.01
N SER A 216 5.18 18.51 14.01
CA SER A 216 3.78 18.06 13.98
C SER A 216 3.44 17.47 12.63
N THR A 217 2.58 16.46 12.61
CA THR A 217 1.97 15.96 11.39
C THR A 217 0.76 16.83 11.06
N LEU A 218 0.73 17.44 9.89
CA LEU A 218 -0.34 18.37 9.49
C LEU A 218 -1.53 17.62 8.89
N VAL A 219 -1.26 16.53 8.18
CA VAL A 219 -2.25 15.74 7.47
C VAL A 219 -1.72 14.32 7.28
N THR A 220 -2.59 13.33 7.34
CA THR A 220 -2.28 11.96 6.96
C THR A 220 -2.71 11.68 5.53
N ASN A 221 -2.21 10.61 4.92
CA ASN A 221 -2.69 10.23 3.60
C ASN A 221 -4.15 9.76 3.63
N TYR A 222 -4.64 9.24 4.76
CA TYR A 222 -6.07 8.99 4.96
C TYR A 222 -6.91 10.27 4.78
N ASP A 223 -6.42 11.42 5.27
CA ASP A 223 -7.10 12.70 5.10
C ASP A 223 -7.06 13.22 3.66
N ILE A 224 -6.01 12.84 2.90
CA ILE A 224 -5.84 13.24 1.49
C ILE A 224 -6.71 12.38 0.57
N TRP A 225 -6.69 11.08 0.78
CA TRP A 225 -7.48 10.09 0.06
C TRP A 225 -7.74 8.87 0.96
N ASN A 226 -8.98 8.73 1.45
CA ASN A 226 -9.32 7.63 2.34
C ASN A 226 -9.09 6.28 1.65
N ASN A 227 -8.46 5.34 2.36
CA ASN A 227 -8.14 4.00 1.85
C ASN A 227 -7.34 4.01 0.54
N ASN A 228 -6.40 4.92 0.45
CA ASN A 228 -5.46 4.95 -0.67
C ASN A 228 -4.52 3.74 -0.62
N PRO A 229 -4.12 3.19 -1.81
CA PRO A 229 -3.13 2.12 -1.88
C PRO A 229 -1.75 2.64 -1.51
N GLU A 230 -0.97 1.85 -0.78
CA GLU A 230 0.35 2.31 -0.37
C GLU A 230 1.47 1.36 -0.84
N LYS A 231 1.53 0.15 -0.32
CA LYS A 231 2.59 -0.81 -0.67
C LYS A 231 2.03 -2.03 -1.41
N VAL A 232 2.92 -2.67 -2.16
CA VAL A 232 2.61 -3.92 -2.86
C VAL A 232 3.71 -4.95 -2.62
N LEU A 233 3.36 -6.22 -2.74
CA LEU A 233 4.32 -7.29 -2.92
C LEU A 233 4.70 -7.36 -4.40
N GLN A 234 5.98 -7.10 -4.72
CA GLN A 234 6.47 -7.18 -6.09
C GLN A 234 7.38 -8.38 -6.32
N ALA A 235 7.41 -8.84 -7.57
CA ALA A 235 8.33 -9.84 -8.07
C ALA A 235 8.64 -9.59 -9.55
N ARG A 236 9.65 -10.30 -10.08
CA ARG A 236 9.83 -10.35 -11.54
C ARG A 236 8.76 -11.21 -12.18
N ALA A 237 8.25 -10.76 -13.33
CA ALA A 237 7.25 -11.50 -14.10
C ALA A 237 7.71 -12.91 -14.48
N ASP A 238 8.95 -13.05 -14.96
CA ASP A 238 9.53 -14.35 -15.34
C ASP A 238 9.69 -15.32 -14.17
N PHE A 239 9.94 -14.80 -12.95
CA PHE A 239 9.97 -15.62 -11.75
C PHE A 239 8.59 -16.17 -11.42
N VAL A 240 7.57 -15.32 -11.47
CA VAL A 240 6.16 -15.68 -11.21
C VAL A 240 5.68 -16.74 -12.19
N GLU A 241 5.98 -16.57 -13.48
CA GLU A 241 5.62 -17.53 -14.53
C GLU A 241 6.28 -18.89 -14.34
N LYS A 242 7.54 -18.93 -13.88
CA LYS A 242 8.30 -20.15 -13.64
C LYS A 242 7.95 -20.84 -12.30
N ASN A 243 7.38 -20.11 -11.34
CA ASN A 243 7.16 -20.57 -9.98
C ASN A 243 5.72 -20.26 -9.53
N PRO A 244 4.67 -20.71 -10.24
CA PRO A 244 3.28 -20.33 -9.94
C PRO A 244 2.79 -20.85 -8.58
N GLU A 245 3.11 -22.10 -8.18
CA GLU A 245 2.69 -22.64 -6.90
C GLU A 245 3.45 -22.00 -5.73
N THR A 246 4.75 -21.69 -5.91
CA THR A 246 5.54 -20.92 -4.94
C THR A 246 4.95 -19.51 -4.75
N THR A 247 4.64 -18.82 -5.85
CA THR A 247 4.03 -17.48 -5.81
C THR A 247 2.68 -17.49 -5.10
N LYS A 248 1.83 -18.46 -5.41
CA LYS A 248 0.54 -18.65 -4.76
C LYS A 248 0.70 -18.91 -3.25
N ALA A 249 1.65 -19.77 -2.87
CA ALA A 249 1.95 -20.07 -1.47
C ALA A 249 2.43 -18.84 -0.68
N VAL A 250 3.29 -18.01 -1.27
CA VAL A 250 3.74 -16.72 -0.68
C VAL A 250 2.57 -15.76 -0.49
N MET A 251 1.72 -15.59 -1.52
CA MET A 251 0.54 -14.72 -1.41
C MET A 251 -0.41 -15.20 -0.32
N LYS A 252 -0.69 -16.51 -0.23
CA LYS A 252 -1.55 -17.07 0.83
C LYS A 252 -1.02 -16.76 2.23
N ALA A 253 0.27 -16.94 2.45
CA ALA A 253 0.91 -16.66 3.74
C ALA A 253 0.78 -15.19 4.13
N ILE A 254 0.99 -14.28 3.19
CA ILE A 254 0.89 -12.83 3.43
C ILE A 254 -0.56 -12.40 3.63
N ILE A 255 -1.52 -12.91 2.85
CA ILE A 255 -2.96 -12.62 3.03
C ILE A 255 -3.44 -13.07 4.42
N GLU A 256 -3.03 -14.25 4.89
CA GLU A 256 -3.37 -14.71 6.25
C GLU A 256 -2.74 -13.81 7.33
N ALA A 257 -1.51 -13.34 7.12
CA ALA A 257 -0.89 -12.38 8.03
C ALA A 257 -1.63 -11.02 8.05
N GLN A 258 -2.13 -10.57 6.90
CA GLN A 258 -2.96 -9.35 6.82
C GLN A 258 -4.29 -9.53 7.56
N MET A 259 -4.98 -10.67 7.37
CA MET A 259 -6.21 -10.99 8.12
C MET A 259 -5.94 -11.05 9.62
N TRP A 260 -4.86 -11.70 10.05
CA TRP A 260 -4.46 -11.75 11.45
C TRP A 260 -4.19 -10.36 12.04
N LEU A 261 -3.56 -9.46 11.28
CA LEU A 261 -3.33 -8.08 11.71
C LEU A 261 -4.63 -7.32 11.96
N ASP A 262 -5.67 -7.52 11.15
CA ASP A 262 -6.94 -6.83 11.29
C ASP A 262 -7.93 -7.52 12.25
N GLU A 263 -7.62 -8.74 12.71
CA GLU A 263 -8.49 -9.50 13.60
C GLU A 263 -8.68 -8.81 14.95
N SER A 264 -7.64 -8.19 15.53
CA SER A 264 -7.75 -7.49 16.79
C SER A 264 -6.69 -6.41 17.02
N TRP A 265 -6.99 -5.46 17.91
CA TRP A 265 -6.02 -4.48 18.38
C TRP A 265 -4.87 -5.10 19.18
N GLU A 266 -5.10 -6.23 19.84
CA GLU A 266 -4.07 -7.01 20.53
C GLU A 266 -3.05 -7.55 19.55
N HIS A 267 -3.48 -8.08 18.40
CA HIS A 267 -2.60 -8.51 17.31
C HIS A 267 -1.77 -7.33 16.76
N ARG A 268 -2.36 -6.15 16.62
CA ARG A 268 -1.63 -4.94 16.22
C ARG A 268 -0.57 -4.52 17.23
N LYS A 269 -0.85 -4.63 18.54
CA LYS A 269 0.14 -4.40 19.61
C LYS A 269 1.24 -5.45 19.62
N GLU A 270 0.89 -6.73 19.40
CA GLU A 270 1.88 -7.79 19.22
C GLU A 270 2.79 -7.53 18.03
N ALA A 271 2.20 -7.15 16.90
CA ALA A 271 2.95 -6.77 15.71
C ALA A 271 3.91 -5.59 15.96
N ALA A 272 3.49 -4.56 16.69
CA ALA A 272 4.36 -3.45 17.07
C ALA A 272 5.58 -3.91 17.89
N LYS A 273 5.40 -4.86 18.83
CA LYS A 273 6.49 -5.47 19.59
C LYS A 273 7.43 -6.27 18.69
N ILE A 274 6.89 -7.04 17.74
CA ILE A 274 7.69 -7.80 16.77
C ILE A 274 8.51 -6.83 15.91
N LEU A 275 7.88 -5.83 15.32
CA LEU A 275 8.52 -4.83 14.47
C LEU A 275 9.61 -4.02 15.19
N SER A 276 9.54 -3.90 16.53
CA SER A 276 10.56 -3.19 17.32
C SER A 276 11.91 -3.91 17.37
N LYS A 277 11.98 -5.19 17.04
CA LYS A 277 13.21 -5.98 17.03
C LYS A 277 14.28 -5.37 16.12
N PRO A 278 15.59 -5.52 16.43
CA PRO A 278 16.68 -4.92 15.66
C PRO A 278 16.75 -5.30 14.19
N ASN A 279 16.33 -6.51 13.85
CA ASN A 279 16.31 -7.04 12.48
C ASN A 279 15.13 -6.51 11.65
N TYR A 280 14.13 -5.89 12.27
CA TYR A 280 12.98 -5.31 11.60
C TYR A 280 13.02 -3.77 11.59
N VAL A 281 11.95 -3.10 12.00
CA VAL A 281 11.88 -1.63 11.92
C VAL A 281 12.84 -0.95 12.92
N LYS A 282 13.06 -1.56 14.08
CA LYS A 282 13.98 -1.06 15.11
C LYS A 282 13.57 0.34 15.62
N ALA A 283 12.30 0.56 15.83
CA ALA A 283 11.77 1.75 16.50
C ALA A 283 11.19 1.36 17.88
N PRO A 284 11.08 2.32 18.83
CA PRO A 284 10.46 2.05 20.13
C PRO A 284 9.02 1.55 19.97
N VAL A 285 8.60 0.62 20.83
CA VAL A 285 7.27 0.01 20.78
C VAL A 285 6.17 1.06 20.91
N ASP A 286 6.32 2.02 21.83
CA ASP A 286 5.36 3.11 22.04
C ASP A 286 5.18 4.03 20.82
N VAL A 287 6.20 4.14 19.98
CA VAL A 287 6.12 4.85 18.68
C VAL A 287 5.38 4.01 17.65
N LEU A 288 5.73 2.71 17.54
CA LEU A 288 5.11 1.79 16.59
C LEU A 288 3.63 1.54 16.89
N GLU A 289 3.26 1.44 18.17
CA GLU A 289 1.87 1.22 18.58
C GLU A 289 0.94 2.33 18.10
N LYS A 290 1.41 3.59 18.02
CA LYS A 290 0.58 4.72 17.62
C LYS A 290 -0.06 4.51 16.24
N SER A 291 0.74 4.21 15.25
CA SER A 291 0.24 3.93 13.90
C SER A 291 -0.48 2.59 13.80
N MET A 292 0.06 1.55 14.47
CA MET A 292 -0.52 0.20 14.40
C MET A 292 -1.90 0.10 15.06
N THR A 293 -2.20 0.91 16.07
CA THR A 293 -3.46 0.88 16.83
C THR A 293 -4.40 2.04 16.54
N GLY A 294 -4.09 2.88 15.55
CA GLY A 294 -4.92 4.03 15.21
C GLY A 294 -4.93 5.16 16.25
N THR A 295 -4.00 5.13 17.22
CA THR A 295 -3.84 6.18 18.24
C THR A 295 -2.78 7.21 17.84
N PHE A 296 -2.67 7.46 16.55
CA PHE A 296 -1.73 8.37 15.93
C PHE A 296 -1.86 9.80 16.51
N GLN A 297 -0.75 10.46 16.76
CA GLN A 297 -0.72 11.83 17.30
C GLN A 297 -0.25 12.82 16.24
N TYR A 298 -1.07 13.80 15.92
CA TYR A 298 -0.70 14.89 15.02
C TYR A 298 0.23 15.89 15.69
N LEU A 299 -0.03 16.20 16.97
CA LEU A 299 0.80 17.07 17.80
C LEU A 299 0.88 16.48 19.21
N LYS A 300 2.08 16.39 19.77
CA LYS A 300 2.27 15.87 21.13
C LYS A 300 1.49 16.66 22.17
N GLY A 301 0.63 15.98 22.92
CA GLY A 301 -0.18 16.54 23.98
C GLY A 301 -1.53 17.08 23.53
N GLN A 302 -1.87 16.96 22.24
CA GLN A 302 -3.27 16.98 21.82
C GLN A 302 -3.85 15.58 22.01
N ASP A 303 -5.06 15.52 22.58
CA ASP A 303 -5.89 14.32 22.50
C ASP A 303 -6.25 14.16 21.02
N SER A 304 -5.51 13.31 20.31
CA SER A 304 -5.85 12.99 18.93
C SER A 304 -7.10 12.11 18.96
N GLU A 305 -8.08 12.45 18.16
CA GLU A 305 -9.14 11.54 17.80
C GLU A 305 -8.49 10.25 17.26
N PRO A 306 -8.84 9.05 17.76
CA PRO A 306 -8.34 7.82 17.21
C PRO A 306 -8.67 7.74 15.72
N ASN A 307 -7.67 7.43 14.89
CA ASN A 307 -7.88 7.10 13.49
C ASN A 307 -7.68 5.59 13.29
N PRO A 308 -8.70 4.76 13.52
CA PRO A 308 -8.58 3.31 13.42
C PRO A 308 -8.22 2.83 12.02
N MET A 309 -8.48 3.65 11.00
CA MET A 309 -8.15 3.37 9.60
C MET A 309 -6.79 3.91 9.18
N PHE A 310 -5.95 4.38 10.11
CA PHE A 310 -4.62 4.91 9.77
C PHE A 310 -3.75 3.86 9.05
N ASN A 311 -3.81 2.59 9.46
CA ASN A 311 -3.29 1.44 8.72
C ASN A 311 -4.39 0.38 8.59
N VAL A 312 -4.65 -0.08 7.37
CA VAL A 312 -5.59 -1.16 7.07
C VAL A 312 -4.85 -2.22 6.27
N PHE A 313 -4.92 -3.50 6.70
CA PHE A 313 -4.18 -4.57 6.04
C PHE A 313 -5.06 -5.55 5.27
N ALA A 314 -6.24 -5.90 5.77
CA ALA A 314 -7.15 -6.85 5.13
C ALA A 314 -8.57 -6.31 4.91
N ASN A 315 -9.10 -5.55 5.89
CA ASN A 315 -10.43 -4.95 5.79
C ASN A 315 -10.53 -4.03 4.57
N TYR A 316 -11.75 -3.73 4.11
CA TYR A 316 -12.01 -2.85 2.95
C TYR A 316 -11.31 -3.30 1.67
N TYR A 317 -11.00 -4.60 1.54
CA TYR A 317 -10.24 -5.17 0.42
C TYR A 317 -8.81 -4.63 0.30
N ALA A 318 -8.17 -4.25 1.42
CA ALA A 318 -6.85 -3.63 1.41
C ALA A 318 -5.75 -4.51 0.79
N ALA A 319 -5.89 -5.85 0.84
CA ALA A 319 -4.95 -6.76 0.20
C ALA A 319 -5.13 -6.88 -1.32
N TYR A 320 -6.28 -6.43 -1.86
CA TYR A 320 -6.60 -6.62 -3.28
C TYR A 320 -5.84 -5.61 -4.17
N PRO A 321 -5.11 -6.06 -5.20
CA PRO A 321 -4.36 -5.18 -6.09
C PRO A 321 -5.27 -4.62 -7.20
N PHE A 322 -6.09 -3.63 -6.90
CA PHE A 322 -7.01 -3.02 -7.86
C PHE A 322 -6.27 -2.44 -9.07
N TYR A 323 -6.74 -2.73 -10.26
CA TYR A 323 -6.28 -2.07 -11.49
C TYR A 323 -6.51 -0.55 -11.45
N SER A 324 -7.61 -0.10 -10.87
CA SER A 324 -7.90 1.33 -10.71
C SER A 324 -6.84 2.05 -9.86
N HIS A 325 -6.29 1.42 -8.84
CA HIS A 325 -5.19 1.97 -8.06
C HIS A 325 -3.93 2.15 -8.91
N GLY A 326 -3.55 1.12 -9.67
CA GLY A 326 -2.45 1.21 -10.62
C GLY A 326 -2.68 2.30 -11.68
N MET A 327 -3.91 2.42 -12.19
CA MET A 327 -4.29 3.44 -13.15
C MET A 327 -4.13 4.85 -12.57
N TRP A 328 -4.49 5.06 -11.31
CA TRP A 328 -4.28 6.34 -10.65
C TRP A 328 -2.79 6.73 -10.64
N PHE A 329 -1.87 5.79 -10.35
CA PHE A 329 -0.43 6.07 -10.37
C PHE A 329 0.05 6.53 -11.74
N ILE A 330 -0.38 5.88 -12.84
CA ILE A 330 -0.02 6.33 -14.20
C ILE A 330 -0.55 7.75 -14.46
N THR A 331 -1.77 8.07 -14.03
CA THR A 331 -2.30 9.43 -14.18
C THR A 331 -1.48 10.47 -13.44
N GLN A 332 -0.94 10.13 -12.25
CA GLN A 332 -0.04 11.03 -11.53
C GLN A 332 1.33 11.15 -12.21
N MET A 333 1.86 10.06 -12.80
CA MET A 333 3.09 10.13 -13.60
C MET A 333 2.94 11.10 -14.78
N TYR A 334 1.79 11.09 -15.46
CA TYR A 334 1.48 12.07 -16.48
C TYR A 334 1.26 13.47 -15.91
N ARG A 335 0.44 13.60 -14.89
CA ARG A 335 0.13 14.88 -14.25
C ARG A 335 1.39 15.68 -13.89
N TRP A 336 2.43 14.99 -13.42
CA TRP A 336 3.68 15.59 -12.96
C TRP A 336 4.82 15.47 -13.97
N GLY A 337 4.50 15.23 -15.25
CA GLY A 337 5.46 15.26 -16.36
C GLY A 337 6.57 14.21 -16.30
N GLN A 338 6.36 13.11 -15.60
CA GLN A 338 7.33 11.99 -15.54
C GLN A 338 7.27 11.11 -16.79
N LEU A 339 6.16 11.11 -17.50
CA LEU A 339 5.97 10.44 -18.78
C LEU A 339 5.94 11.47 -19.92
N GLU A 340 6.77 11.24 -20.94
CA GLU A 340 6.93 12.12 -22.09
C GLU A 340 6.38 11.53 -23.40
N GLN A 341 5.93 10.28 -23.35
CA GLN A 341 5.33 9.59 -24.49
C GLN A 341 3.96 9.05 -24.12
N PRO A 342 2.99 9.05 -25.05
CA PRO A 342 1.70 8.45 -24.80
C PRO A 342 1.81 6.92 -24.75
N VAL A 343 1.16 6.29 -23.73
CA VAL A 343 1.10 4.83 -23.59
C VAL A 343 -0.35 4.39 -23.43
N ASP A 344 -0.63 3.15 -23.84
CA ASP A 344 -1.88 2.46 -23.47
C ASP A 344 -1.83 2.12 -21.96
N MET A 345 -2.46 2.98 -21.17
CA MET A 345 -2.43 2.89 -19.71
C MET A 345 -3.07 1.59 -19.22
N LYS A 346 -4.16 1.12 -19.86
CA LYS A 346 -4.83 -0.14 -19.52
C LYS A 346 -3.89 -1.32 -19.75
N ALA A 347 -3.25 -1.41 -20.90
CA ALA A 347 -2.33 -2.50 -21.21
C ALA A 347 -1.14 -2.55 -20.23
N VAL A 348 -0.59 -1.39 -19.83
CA VAL A 348 0.47 -1.31 -18.82
C VAL A 348 -0.02 -1.84 -17.48
N ILE A 349 -1.21 -1.44 -17.03
CA ILE A 349 -1.74 -1.85 -15.72
C ILE A 349 -2.07 -3.34 -15.71
N GLU A 350 -2.72 -3.87 -16.74
CA GLU A 350 -3.07 -5.30 -16.81
C GLU A 350 -1.83 -6.19 -16.94
N LYS A 351 -0.70 -5.66 -17.42
CA LYS A 351 0.59 -6.34 -17.41
C LYS A 351 1.27 -6.33 -16.04
N THR A 352 1.10 -5.25 -15.26
CA THR A 352 1.88 -5.01 -14.02
C THR A 352 1.14 -5.40 -12.75
N TYR A 353 -0.16 -5.21 -12.66
CA TYR A 353 -0.97 -5.63 -11.51
C TYR A 353 -1.61 -6.98 -11.80
N ARG A 354 -1.65 -7.87 -10.79
CA ARG A 354 -2.04 -9.26 -11.00
C ARG A 354 -3.20 -9.70 -10.09
N PRO A 355 -4.38 -9.04 -10.15
CA PRO A 355 -5.56 -9.51 -9.42
C PRO A 355 -5.99 -10.92 -9.83
N ASP A 356 -5.71 -11.35 -11.06
CA ASP A 356 -5.95 -12.71 -11.56
C ASP A 356 -5.25 -13.78 -10.70
N LEU A 357 -3.99 -13.58 -10.34
CA LEU A 357 -3.23 -14.48 -9.47
C LEU A 357 -3.65 -14.34 -8.01
N PHE A 358 -3.92 -13.11 -7.58
CA PHE A 358 -4.38 -12.82 -6.23
C PHE A 358 -5.68 -13.55 -5.91
N GLU A 359 -6.67 -13.50 -6.79
CA GLU A 359 -7.98 -14.12 -6.58
C GLU A 359 -7.91 -15.63 -6.39
N ILE A 360 -6.96 -16.32 -7.04
CA ILE A 360 -6.73 -17.74 -6.83
C ILE A 360 -6.25 -18.01 -5.40
N ALA A 361 -5.22 -17.28 -4.95
CA ALA A 361 -4.67 -17.43 -3.60
C ALA A 361 -5.69 -17.02 -2.53
N ALA A 362 -6.38 -15.92 -2.73
CA ALA A 362 -7.38 -15.36 -1.83
C ALA A 362 -8.56 -16.31 -1.57
N LYS A 363 -9.09 -16.94 -2.61
CA LYS A 363 -10.15 -17.95 -2.50
C LYS A 363 -9.73 -19.13 -1.63
N GLU A 364 -8.49 -19.60 -1.78
CA GLU A 364 -7.98 -20.75 -1.00
C GLU A 364 -7.82 -20.46 0.51
N VAL A 365 -7.66 -19.19 0.89
CA VAL A 365 -7.55 -18.78 2.31
C VAL A 365 -8.81 -18.09 2.85
N GLY A 366 -9.88 -18.02 2.03
CA GLY A 366 -11.17 -17.43 2.45
C GLY A 366 -11.17 -15.90 2.52
N TYR A 367 -10.29 -15.23 1.79
CA TYR A 367 -10.31 -13.78 1.67
C TYR A 367 -11.45 -13.30 0.78
N ALA A 368 -12.20 -12.29 1.22
CA ALA A 368 -13.30 -11.71 0.46
C ALA A 368 -12.78 -10.96 -0.79
N LEU A 369 -13.46 -11.13 -1.92
CA LEU A 369 -13.09 -10.49 -3.17
C LEU A 369 -14.07 -9.37 -3.53
N PRO A 370 -13.57 -8.24 -4.06
CA PRO A 370 -14.44 -7.21 -4.59
C PRO A 370 -15.11 -7.65 -5.88
N PRO A 371 -16.23 -7.00 -6.30
CA PRO A 371 -16.97 -7.39 -7.49
C PRO A 371 -16.24 -7.12 -8.81
N SER A 372 -15.21 -6.27 -8.80
CA SER A 372 -14.41 -5.92 -9.99
C SER A 372 -13.02 -5.43 -9.58
N PRO A 373 -11.98 -5.69 -10.39
CA PRO A 373 -10.67 -5.05 -10.23
C PRO A 373 -10.68 -3.56 -10.62
N TRP A 374 -11.75 -3.08 -11.23
CA TRP A 374 -11.96 -1.69 -11.60
C TRP A 374 -13.03 -1.05 -10.72
N LYS A 375 -12.70 -0.04 -9.98
CA LYS A 375 -13.60 0.77 -9.15
C LYS A 375 -13.38 2.26 -9.39
N LYS A 376 -14.33 3.08 -8.97
CA LYS A 376 -14.14 4.54 -8.88
C LYS A 376 -13.71 4.89 -7.48
N ASP A 377 -12.89 5.92 -7.34
CA ASP A 377 -12.53 6.53 -6.06
C ASP A 377 -13.09 7.97 -5.99
N GLY A 378 -13.41 8.44 -4.79
CA GLY A 378 -14.08 9.73 -4.59
C GLY A 378 -15.60 9.69 -4.68
N VAL A 379 -16.21 8.50 -4.73
CA VAL A 379 -17.68 8.33 -4.84
C VAL A 379 -18.34 7.78 -3.59
N ASP A 380 -17.54 7.35 -2.61
CA ASP A 380 -17.99 6.75 -1.38
C ASP A 380 -17.22 7.33 -0.20
N LYS A 381 -17.86 7.44 0.99
CA LYS A 381 -17.25 7.96 2.21
C LYS A 381 -15.97 7.22 2.65
N TYR A 382 -15.74 6.01 2.15
CA TYR A 382 -14.55 5.21 2.43
C TYR A 382 -13.41 5.39 1.42
N ASN A 383 -13.59 6.23 0.39
CA ASN A 383 -12.57 6.46 -0.64
C ASN A 383 -12.53 7.91 -1.15
N MET A 384 -12.96 8.88 -0.32
CA MET A 384 -13.00 10.30 -0.68
C MET A 384 -11.61 10.90 -0.86
N PHE A 385 -11.45 11.78 -1.87
CA PHE A 385 -10.34 12.70 -1.97
C PHE A 385 -10.64 14.00 -1.23
N MET A 386 -9.62 14.62 -0.63
CA MET A 386 -9.74 15.86 0.16
C MET A 386 -10.34 17.05 -0.61
N ASP A 387 -10.25 17.05 -1.92
CA ASP A 387 -10.79 18.09 -2.80
C ASP A 387 -12.15 17.72 -3.43
N GLY A 388 -12.72 16.58 -3.04
CA GLY A 388 -13.98 16.07 -3.55
C GLY A 388 -13.94 15.59 -5.02
N LYS A 389 -12.75 15.44 -5.62
CA LYS A 389 -12.65 14.88 -6.96
C LYS A 389 -13.03 13.42 -7.00
N VAL A 390 -13.53 13.01 -8.14
CA VAL A 390 -13.78 11.60 -8.46
C VAL A 390 -12.73 11.12 -9.45
N PHE A 391 -12.08 10.01 -9.11
CA PHE A 391 -11.26 9.26 -10.05
C PHE A 391 -12.09 8.14 -10.67
N ASP A 392 -12.44 8.28 -11.94
CA ASP A 392 -13.08 7.24 -12.74
C ASP A 392 -12.04 6.70 -13.73
N PRO A 393 -11.63 5.41 -13.64
CA PRO A 393 -10.66 4.86 -14.58
C PRO A 393 -11.14 4.88 -16.04
N ASN A 394 -12.44 4.99 -16.31
CA ASN A 394 -12.99 5.20 -17.64
C ASN A 394 -12.78 6.64 -18.18
N LYS A 395 -12.22 7.53 -17.36
CA LYS A 395 -11.94 8.93 -17.68
C LYS A 395 -10.54 9.33 -17.20
N ALA A 396 -9.59 8.39 -17.28
CA ALA A 396 -8.24 8.58 -16.76
C ALA A 396 -7.52 9.75 -17.45
N VAL A 397 -7.69 9.92 -18.73
CA VAL A 397 -7.10 11.06 -19.48
C VAL A 397 -7.74 12.38 -19.04
N GLU A 398 -9.08 12.46 -18.98
CA GLU A 398 -9.79 13.65 -18.51
C GLU A 398 -9.34 14.03 -17.08
N TYR A 399 -9.12 13.04 -16.20
CA TYR A 399 -8.66 13.26 -14.83
C TYR A 399 -7.30 13.96 -14.78
N ILE A 400 -6.33 13.59 -15.63
CA ILE A 400 -4.99 14.21 -15.69
C ILE A 400 -5.10 15.73 -15.91
N TYR A 401 -5.97 16.17 -16.83
CA TYR A 401 -6.11 17.58 -17.21
C TYR A 401 -7.15 18.35 -16.40
N SER A 402 -7.88 17.69 -15.48
CA SER A 402 -8.91 18.32 -14.65
C SER A 402 -8.37 19.18 -13.51
N PHE A 403 -7.07 19.19 -13.27
CA PHE A 403 -6.44 19.90 -12.16
C PHE A 403 -5.97 21.32 -12.58
N LYS A 404 -6.09 22.27 -11.63
CA LYS A 404 -5.55 23.62 -11.84
C LYS A 404 -4.02 23.62 -11.87
N VAL A 405 -3.38 22.78 -11.05
CA VAL A 405 -1.92 22.59 -11.02
C VAL A 405 -1.64 21.21 -11.59
N THR A 406 -1.12 21.21 -12.81
CA THR A 406 -0.81 20.00 -13.58
C THR A 406 0.25 20.36 -14.62
N HIS A 407 1.23 19.47 -14.86
CA HIS A 407 2.38 19.71 -15.71
C HIS A 407 2.63 18.56 -16.72
N PRO A 408 1.60 18.06 -17.44
CA PRO A 408 1.78 16.97 -18.39
C PRO A 408 2.64 17.42 -19.56
N LYS A 409 3.53 16.55 -20.01
CA LYS A 409 4.37 16.76 -21.20
C LYS A 409 3.77 16.18 -22.48
N VAL A 410 2.71 15.41 -22.36
CA VAL A 410 1.96 14.79 -23.47
C VAL A 410 0.64 15.51 -23.63
N GLY A 411 0.20 15.76 -24.87
CA GLY A 411 -1.08 16.41 -25.13
C GLY A 411 -2.29 15.51 -24.84
N GLU A 412 -3.40 16.11 -24.40
CA GLU A 412 -4.64 15.36 -24.10
C GLU A 412 -5.14 14.55 -25.30
N ALA A 413 -5.09 15.14 -26.50
CA ALA A 413 -5.52 14.46 -27.72
C ALA A 413 -4.64 13.25 -28.06
N GLU A 414 -3.32 13.34 -27.83
CA GLU A 414 -2.38 12.25 -28.06
C GLU A 414 -2.64 11.10 -27.08
N LEU A 415 -2.89 11.41 -25.79
CA LEU A 415 -3.24 10.40 -24.81
C LEU A 415 -4.57 9.73 -25.12
N LYS A 416 -5.60 10.48 -25.52
CA LYS A 416 -6.89 9.93 -25.93
C LYS A 416 -6.77 9.01 -27.14
N ALA A 417 -5.89 9.32 -28.09
CA ALA A 417 -5.68 8.52 -29.29
C ALA A 417 -5.19 7.09 -28.98
N VAL A 418 -4.34 6.92 -27.96
CA VAL A 418 -3.81 5.60 -27.57
C VAL A 418 -4.65 4.92 -26.48
N ASN A 419 -5.55 5.65 -25.82
CA ASN A 419 -6.43 5.15 -24.75
C ASN A 419 -7.90 5.09 -25.18
N GLY A 420 -8.16 4.67 -26.43
CA GLY A 420 -9.50 4.55 -27.00
C GLY A 420 -10.44 3.54 -26.31
N TRP A 421 -9.93 2.80 -25.32
CA TRP A 421 -10.70 1.92 -24.46
C TRP A 421 -11.48 2.68 -23.35
N GLU A 422 -11.21 3.95 -23.11
CA GLU A 422 -11.94 4.76 -22.11
C GLU A 422 -13.45 4.66 -22.33
N GLY A 423 -14.20 4.49 -21.24
CA GLY A 423 -15.64 4.23 -21.26
C GLY A 423 -16.02 2.75 -21.40
N SER A 424 -15.08 1.83 -21.65
CA SER A 424 -15.35 0.40 -21.84
C SER A 424 -15.10 -0.47 -20.60
N LEU A 425 -14.45 0.06 -19.55
CA LEU A 425 -14.13 -0.69 -18.34
C LEU A 425 -15.40 -0.97 -17.53
N LYS A 426 -15.55 -2.22 -17.10
CA LYS A 426 -16.63 -2.63 -16.21
C LYS A 426 -16.26 -2.30 -14.76
N THR A 427 -16.58 -1.10 -14.33
CA THR A 427 -16.37 -0.67 -12.94
C THR A 427 -17.51 -1.14 -12.04
N ALA A 428 -17.17 -1.60 -10.82
CA ALA A 428 -18.14 -1.87 -9.76
C ALA A 428 -17.57 -1.43 -8.41
N GLN A 429 -18.42 -0.82 -7.58
CA GLN A 429 -18.01 -0.40 -6.23
C GLN A 429 -18.05 -1.60 -5.29
N PRO A 430 -17.02 -1.81 -4.47
CA PRO A 430 -17.08 -2.77 -3.39
C PRO A 430 -17.96 -2.24 -2.25
N ASP A 431 -18.46 -3.13 -1.43
CA ASP A 431 -19.34 -2.84 -0.30
C ASP A 431 -18.58 -2.48 1.00
N TYR A 432 -17.28 -2.23 0.93
CA TYR A 432 -16.40 -1.79 2.02
C TYR A 432 -16.76 -2.33 3.41
N VAL A 433 -16.56 -3.63 3.59
CA VAL A 433 -16.86 -4.36 4.83
C VAL A 433 -15.60 -4.65 5.64
N CYS A 434 -15.78 -4.94 6.93
CA CYS A 434 -14.72 -5.36 7.85
C CYS A 434 -14.94 -6.82 8.31
N PRO A 435 -14.76 -7.82 7.46
CA PRO A 435 -15.06 -9.20 7.81
C PRO A 435 -14.01 -9.86 8.69
N TYR A 436 -12.83 -9.26 8.85
CA TYR A 436 -11.70 -9.89 9.52
C TYR A 436 -11.55 -9.45 10.98
N GLY A 437 -12.22 -8.39 11.40
CA GLY A 437 -12.19 -7.91 12.78
C GLY A 437 -12.17 -6.38 12.89
N PRO A 438 -12.10 -5.85 14.12
CA PRO A 438 -12.27 -4.42 14.36
C PRO A 438 -11.02 -3.58 14.09
N ALA A 439 -9.83 -4.18 14.01
CA ALA A 439 -8.62 -3.41 13.77
C ALA A 439 -8.58 -2.93 12.31
N GLY A 440 -8.22 -1.66 12.11
CA GLY A 440 -8.26 -1.04 10.79
C GLY A 440 -9.67 -0.82 10.24
N CYS A 441 -10.70 -0.88 11.11
CA CYS A 441 -12.10 -0.68 10.75
C CYS A 441 -12.62 0.62 11.38
N ALA A 442 -13.36 1.41 10.62
CA ALA A 442 -14.02 2.59 11.16
C ALA A 442 -15.11 2.16 12.15
N ASP A 443 -15.03 2.61 13.38
CA ASP A 443 -16.17 2.56 14.29
C ASP A 443 -17.28 3.43 13.68
N PRO A 444 -18.53 2.94 13.56
CA PRO A 444 -19.65 3.72 13.03
C PRO A 444 -19.82 5.11 13.66
N LYS A 445 -19.40 5.28 14.91
CA LYS A 445 -19.44 6.59 15.60
C LYS A 445 -18.41 7.62 15.08
N TYR A 446 -17.37 7.19 14.36
CA TYR A 446 -16.37 8.07 13.75
C TYR A 446 -16.58 8.29 12.25
N VAL A 447 -17.54 7.58 11.65
CA VAL A 447 -17.98 7.81 10.28
C VAL A 447 -19.08 8.87 10.35
N THR A 448 -18.70 10.14 10.34
CA THR A 448 -19.67 11.24 10.23
C THR A 448 -20.43 11.11 8.91
N GLU A 449 -21.76 11.25 9.00
CA GLU A 449 -22.70 11.27 7.86
C GLU A 449 -22.33 12.29 6.79
#